data_d2570070e9453b0e608034272c8f02ec
#
_entry.id   d2570070e9453b0e608034272c8f02ec
#
_cell.length_a   1.000
_cell.length_b   1.000
_cell.length_c   1.000
_cell.angle_alpha   90.00
_cell.angle_beta   90.00
_cell.angle_gamma   90.00
#
_symmetry.space_group_name_H-M   'P 1'
#
loop_
_entity.id
_entity.type
_entity.pdbx_description
1 polymer ?
#
loop_
_entity_poly.entity_id
_entity_poly.type
_entity_poly.pdbx_seq_one_letter_code
_entity_poly.pdbx_strand_id
1 'polypeptide(L)'
;MSAEAEEVAHDTVEAAVRAQLAKAFGGVRGIIEAAVPTIAFTLSWITTEDLKTSLIVSISLAVLLLAVRIIQRSSPQFVINSLIGIAIGAFFASRTGDAKDYFLPGILYNAGYMVAMLISIVTKWPVVGFLIGSVTGDPTAWHKDPGIVKLCTRLTWLLMLPCAVRVAVQGPVYLFGGGDQAVAALGFAKIVMGWPLQVAGLAAMLWVLGRGRTPIKPPVAPA
;
A
#
# COMPACT_ATOMS: atom_id res chain seq x y z
N MET A 1 32.59 -15.48 0.74
CA MET A 1 32.23 -14.94 2.08
C MET A 1 30.79 -14.55 1.99
N SER A 2 29.94 -15.47 2.44
CA SER A 2 28.49 -15.32 2.51
C SER A 2 28.19 -14.22 3.52
N ALA A 3 27.48 -13.16 3.08
CA ALA A 3 26.82 -12.25 3.98
C ALA A 3 25.71 -13.07 4.68
N GLU A 4 26.01 -13.59 5.84
CA GLU A 4 25.02 -14.06 6.79
C GLU A 4 24.10 -12.86 7.04
N ALA A 5 22.87 -13.02 6.61
CA ALA A 5 21.80 -12.12 6.98
C ALA A 5 21.75 -12.17 8.50
N GLU A 6 22.08 -11.06 9.14
CA GLU A 6 21.96 -10.84 10.56
C GLU A 6 20.48 -11.02 10.90
N GLU A 7 20.13 -12.23 11.31
CA GLU A 7 18.80 -12.62 11.76
C GLU A 7 18.60 -11.90 13.10
N VAL A 8 18.05 -10.69 13.03
CA VAL A 8 17.72 -9.92 14.23
C VAL A 8 16.67 -10.72 14.97
N ALA A 9 17.07 -11.41 16.03
CA ALA A 9 16.19 -12.15 16.90
C ALA A 9 15.20 -11.14 17.54
N HIS A 10 13.95 -11.20 17.15
CA HIS A 10 12.90 -10.37 17.72
C HIS A 10 12.32 -11.06 18.95
N ASP A 11 12.45 -10.46 20.13
CA ASP A 11 11.95 -11.00 21.39
C ASP A 11 10.41 -11.02 21.48
N THR A 12 9.74 -10.23 20.64
CA THR A 12 8.29 -10.09 20.63
C THR A 12 7.71 -10.08 19.21
N VAL A 13 6.48 -10.60 19.08
CA VAL A 13 5.72 -10.58 17.81
C VAL A 13 5.59 -9.14 17.28
N GLU A 14 5.37 -8.19 18.17
CA GLU A 14 5.22 -6.78 17.84
C GLU A 14 6.50 -6.19 17.22
N ALA A 15 7.67 -6.57 17.71
CA ALA A 15 8.95 -6.14 17.15
C ALA A 15 9.16 -6.70 15.73
N ALA A 16 8.86 -7.98 15.52
CA ALA A 16 8.95 -8.64 14.23
C ALA A 16 8.02 -7.99 13.18
N VAL A 17 6.75 -7.75 13.54
CA VAL A 17 5.78 -7.10 12.64
C VAL A 17 6.22 -5.67 12.32
N ARG A 18 6.72 -4.91 13.30
CA ARG A 18 7.23 -3.54 13.09
C ARG A 18 8.38 -3.52 12.09
N ALA A 19 9.33 -4.44 12.21
CA ALA A 19 10.47 -4.53 11.31
C ALA A 19 10.02 -4.85 9.87
N GLN A 20 9.10 -5.79 9.69
CA GLN A 20 8.56 -6.16 8.38
C GLN A 20 7.76 -5.00 7.74
N LEU A 21 6.95 -4.28 8.52
CA LEU A 21 6.23 -3.12 8.04
C LEU A 21 7.20 -2.02 7.58
N ALA A 22 8.23 -1.69 8.36
CA ALA A 22 9.23 -0.69 7.98
C ALA A 22 9.92 -1.05 6.65
N LYS A 23 10.25 -2.33 6.44
CA LYS A 23 10.83 -2.84 5.20
C LYS A 23 9.86 -2.76 4.02
N ALA A 24 8.60 -3.14 4.22
CA ALA A 24 7.56 -3.16 3.17
C ALA A 24 7.23 -1.76 2.64
N PHE A 25 7.29 -0.72 3.47
CA PHE A 25 6.97 0.65 3.08
C PHE A 25 8.12 1.41 2.39
N GLY A 26 9.34 0.85 2.31
CA GLY A 26 10.45 1.45 1.55
C GLY A 26 10.89 2.85 1.96
N GLY A 27 10.47 3.31 3.13
CA GLY A 27 10.80 4.60 3.69
C GLY A 27 10.08 5.80 3.04
N VAL A 28 10.31 6.99 3.60
CA VAL A 28 9.65 8.26 3.19
C VAL A 28 9.96 8.62 1.72
N ARG A 29 11.18 8.34 1.27
CA ARG A 29 11.59 8.67 -0.11
C ARG A 29 10.79 7.90 -1.17
N GLY A 30 10.66 6.59 -1.02
CA GLY A 30 9.90 5.76 -1.96
C GLY A 30 8.44 6.18 -2.10
N ILE A 31 7.93 6.67 -1.03
CA ILE A 31 6.62 7.25 -0.83
C ILE A 31 6.41 8.51 -1.66
N ILE A 32 7.27 9.51 -1.47
CA ILE A 32 7.21 10.78 -2.19
C ILE A 32 7.33 10.50 -3.69
N GLU A 33 8.31 9.69 -4.09
CA GLU A 33 8.53 9.36 -5.50
C GLU A 33 7.33 8.64 -6.14
N ALA A 34 6.61 7.80 -5.41
CA ALA A 34 5.39 7.15 -5.91
C ALA A 34 4.20 8.14 -6.03
N ALA A 35 4.15 9.19 -5.21
CA ALA A 35 3.08 10.18 -5.25
C ALA A 35 3.28 11.23 -6.36
N VAL A 36 4.52 11.60 -6.66
CA VAL A 36 4.87 12.70 -7.59
C VAL A 36 4.22 12.56 -8.97
N PRO A 37 4.23 11.40 -9.67
CA PRO A 37 3.58 11.30 -10.98
C PRO A 37 2.06 11.49 -10.93
N THR A 38 1.42 11.03 -9.86
CA THR A 38 -0.03 11.21 -9.69
C THR A 38 -0.38 12.68 -9.43
N ILE A 39 0.43 13.35 -8.62
CA ILE A 39 0.29 14.80 -8.37
C ILE A 39 0.45 15.56 -9.69
N ALA A 40 1.48 15.23 -10.47
CA ALA A 40 1.73 15.85 -11.76
C ALA A 40 0.58 15.62 -12.75
N PHE A 41 0.02 14.41 -12.83
CA PHE A 41 -1.17 14.13 -13.63
C PHE A 41 -2.34 15.03 -13.22
N THR A 42 -2.66 15.03 -11.92
CA THR A 42 -3.82 15.78 -11.42
C THR A 42 -3.68 17.29 -11.62
N LEU A 43 -2.51 17.86 -11.33
CA LEU A 43 -2.25 19.28 -11.54
C LEU A 43 -2.27 19.66 -13.02
N SER A 44 -1.66 18.84 -13.89
CA SER A 44 -1.70 19.04 -15.33
C SER A 44 -3.14 18.99 -15.84
N TRP A 45 -3.94 18.02 -15.41
CA TRP A 45 -5.35 17.93 -15.78
C TRP A 45 -6.15 19.17 -15.36
N ILE A 46 -6.03 19.59 -14.10
CA ILE A 46 -6.76 20.78 -13.59
C ILE A 46 -6.41 22.06 -14.37
N THR A 47 -5.17 22.14 -14.90
CA THR A 47 -4.70 23.35 -15.59
C THR A 47 -4.93 23.32 -17.11
N THR A 48 -4.90 22.14 -17.73
CA THR A 48 -4.96 22.00 -19.21
C THR A 48 -6.25 21.38 -19.71
N GLU A 49 -6.97 20.65 -18.86
CA GLU A 49 -8.15 19.84 -19.23
C GLU A 49 -7.89 18.89 -20.41
N ASP A 50 -6.59 18.63 -20.69
CA ASP A 50 -6.16 17.75 -21.78
C ASP A 50 -5.54 16.45 -21.23
N LEU A 51 -6.22 15.33 -21.53
CA LEU A 51 -5.81 14.00 -21.09
C LEU A 51 -4.41 13.61 -21.62
N LYS A 52 -4.15 13.92 -22.89
CA LYS A 52 -2.90 13.56 -23.55
C LYS A 52 -1.71 14.27 -22.90
N THR A 53 -1.83 15.57 -22.68
CA THR A 53 -0.80 16.38 -22.01
C THR A 53 -0.60 15.89 -20.56
N SER A 54 -1.66 15.62 -19.82
CA SER A 54 -1.57 15.14 -18.42
C SER A 54 -0.91 13.78 -18.32
N LEU A 55 -1.19 12.87 -19.25
CA LEU A 55 -0.52 11.56 -19.31
C LEU A 55 0.96 11.71 -19.67
N ILE A 56 1.30 12.54 -20.66
CA ILE A 56 2.70 12.77 -21.06
C ILE A 56 3.49 13.35 -19.88
N VAL A 57 2.99 14.35 -19.19
CA VAL A 57 3.66 14.95 -18.03
C VAL A 57 3.89 13.91 -16.92
N SER A 58 2.87 13.15 -16.59
CA SER A 58 2.94 12.11 -15.54
C SER A 58 3.94 10.99 -15.88
N ILE A 59 3.87 10.48 -17.11
CA ILE A 59 4.76 9.40 -17.57
C ILE A 59 6.20 9.90 -17.67
N SER A 60 6.44 11.08 -18.25
CA SER A 60 7.77 11.67 -18.37
C SER A 60 8.44 11.84 -17.01
N LEU A 61 7.70 12.32 -16.02
CA LEU A 61 8.19 12.49 -14.67
C LEU A 61 8.49 11.15 -13.97
N ALA A 62 7.63 10.14 -14.18
CA ALA A 62 7.89 8.81 -13.67
C ALA A 62 9.14 8.15 -14.28
N VAL A 63 9.34 8.31 -15.59
CA VAL A 63 10.55 7.83 -16.31
C VAL A 63 11.80 8.56 -15.81
N LEU A 64 11.72 9.88 -15.60
CA LEU A 64 12.83 10.67 -15.04
C LEU A 64 13.21 10.16 -13.64
N LEU A 65 12.23 9.93 -12.76
CA LEU A 65 12.48 9.38 -11.42
C LEU A 65 13.11 7.99 -11.48
N LEU A 66 12.67 7.15 -12.43
CA LEU A 66 13.28 5.84 -12.65
C LEU A 66 14.74 5.97 -13.09
N ALA A 67 15.04 6.84 -14.04
CA ALA A 67 16.41 7.09 -14.52
C ALA A 67 17.32 7.55 -13.37
N VAL A 68 16.84 8.50 -12.54
CA VAL A 68 17.59 8.96 -11.35
C VAL A 68 17.87 7.81 -10.38
N ARG A 69 16.92 6.90 -10.14
CA ARG A 69 17.13 5.73 -9.26
C ARG A 69 18.15 4.74 -9.83
N ILE A 70 18.09 4.49 -11.12
CA ILE A 70 19.07 3.62 -11.80
C ILE A 70 20.48 4.21 -11.66
N ILE A 71 20.66 5.50 -11.91
CA ILE A 71 21.94 6.20 -11.76
C ILE A 71 22.44 6.13 -10.33
N GLN A 72 21.57 6.28 -9.35
CA GLN A 72 21.90 6.20 -7.93
C GLN A 72 22.08 4.76 -7.41
N ARG A 73 21.95 3.74 -8.26
CA ARG A 73 22.02 2.31 -7.91
C ARG A 73 21.10 1.93 -6.74
N SER A 74 19.99 2.66 -6.58
CA SER A 74 18.98 2.36 -5.55
C SER A 74 17.89 1.45 -6.11
N SER A 75 17.15 0.74 -5.22
CA SER A 75 16.09 -0.17 -5.64
C SER A 75 15.03 0.56 -6.49
N PRO A 76 14.82 0.19 -7.76
CA PRO A 76 13.85 0.85 -8.64
C PRO A 76 12.42 0.38 -8.41
N GLN A 77 12.20 -0.59 -7.53
CA GLN A 77 10.93 -1.32 -7.35
C GLN A 77 9.71 -0.38 -7.15
N PHE A 78 9.87 0.67 -6.33
CA PHE A 78 8.75 1.59 -6.05
C PHE A 78 8.37 2.43 -7.27
N VAL A 79 9.36 2.86 -8.05
CA VAL A 79 9.10 3.63 -9.29
C VAL A 79 8.53 2.73 -10.38
N ILE A 80 9.01 1.50 -10.50
CA ILE A 80 8.46 0.51 -11.43
C ILE A 80 6.99 0.21 -11.09
N ASN A 81 6.67 0.00 -9.82
CA ASN A 81 5.29 -0.22 -9.39
C ASN A 81 4.40 1.00 -9.69
N SER A 82 4.93 2.22 -9.52
CA SER A 82 4.23 3.45 -9.90
C SER A 82 3.99 3.52 -11.41
N LEU A 83 5.00 3.22 -12.23
CA LEU A 83 4.88 3.20 -13.70
C LEU A 83 3.85 2.18 -14.19
N ILE A 84 3.83 0.98 -13.61
CA ILE A 84 2.81 -0.03 -13.93
C ILE A 84 1.41 0.52 -13.62
N GLY A 85 1.24 1.14 -12.44
CA GLY A 85 -0.04 1.75 -12.06
C GLY A 85 -0.47 2.88 -13.01
N ILE A 86 0.47 3.74 -13.42
CA ILE A 86 0.23 4.82 -14.38
C ILE A 86 -0.13 4.25 -15.76
N ALA A 87 0.63 3.23 -16.24
CA ALA A 87 0.38 2.61 -17.53
C ALA A 87 -1.01 1.95 -17.61
N ILE A 88 -1.42 1.26 -16.54
CA ILE A 88 -2.75 0.68 -16.44
C ILE A 88 -3.82 1.79 -16.44
N GLY A 89 -3.66 2.83 -15.62
CA GLY A 89 -4.58 3.96 -15.57
C GLY A 89 -4.69 4.68 -16.92
N ALA A 90 -3.56 4.94 -17.57
CA ALA A 90 -3.50 5.54 -18.90
C ALA A 90 -4.19 4.69 -19.97
N PHE A 91 -4.01 3.37 -19.90
CA PHE A 91 -4.69 2.43 -20.80
C PHE A 91 -6.21 2.52 -20.65
N PHE A 92 -6.73 2.51 -19.43
CA PHE A 92 -8.18 2.64 -19.22
C PHE A 92 -8.70 3.99 -19.72
N ALA A 93 -8.08 5.10 -19.31
CA ALA A 93 -8.51 6.45 -19.73
C ALA A 93 -8.43 6.63 -21.25
N SER A 94 -7.39 6.10 -21.92
CA SER A 94 -7.25 6.21 -23.39
C SER A 94 -8.26 5.35 -24.14
N ARG A 95 -8.73 4.26 -23.57
CA ARG A 95 -9.73 3.38 -24.18
C ARG A 95 -11.13 3.95 -24.14
N THR A 96 -11.49 4.59 -23.04
CA THR A 96 -12.83 5.15 -22.81
C THR A 96 -12.94 6.59 -23.26
N GLY A 97 -11.81 7.31 -23.32
CA GLY A 97 -11.78 8.76 -23.56
C GLY A 97 -12.19 9.59 -22.33
N ASP A 98 -12.47 8.95 -21.19
CA ASP A 98 -12.83 9.62 -19.94
C ASP A 98 -11.62 9.63 -18.99
N ALA A 99 -11.18 10.84 -18.62
CA ALA A 99 -10.01 11.01 -17.75
C ALA A 99 -10.21 10.43 -16.33
N LYS A 100 -11.46 10.32 -15.85
CA LYS A 100 -11.74 9.72 -14.53
C LYS A 100 -11.34 8.24 -14.49
N ASP A 101 -11.33 7.53 -15.62
CA ASP A 101 -10.98 6.11 -15.72
C ASP A 101 -9.49 5.84 -15.45
N TYR A 102 -8.66 6.91 -15.46
CA TYR A 102 -7.29 6.84 -14.92
C TYR A 102 -7.24 6.40 -13.46
N PHE A 103 -8.27 6.70 -12.69
CA PHE A 103 -8.34 6.36 -11.25
C PHE A 103 -8.98 4.99 -10.98
N LEU A 104 -9.74 4.44 -11.96
CA LEU A 104 -10.50 3.19 -11.82
C LEU A 104 -9.64 1.99 -11.35
N PRO A 105 -8.47 1.72 -11.94
CA PRO A 105 -7.63 0.59 -11.49
C PRO A 105 -7.22 0.71 -10.03
N GLY A 106 -6.93 1.94 -9.56
CA GLY A 106 -6.59 2.20 -8.17
C GLY A 106 -7.76 1.95 -7.20
N ILE A 107 -8.98 2.30 -7.60
CA ILE A 107 -10.20 2.05 -6.82
C ILE A 107 -10.46 0.54 -6.73
N LEU A 108 -10.40 -0.17 -7.87
CA LEU A 108 -10.58 -1.62 -7.93
C LEU A 108 -9.51 -2.38 -7.12
N TYR A 109 -8.26 -1.93 -7.18
CA TYR A 109 -7.17 -2.47 -6.40
C TYR A 109 -7.44 -2.36 -4.89
N ASN A 110 -7.85 -1.18 -4.41
CA ASN A 110 -8.19 -0.98 -3.00
C ASN A 110 -9.43 -1.80 -2.60
N ALA A 111 -10.44 -1.91 -3.47
CA ALA A 111 -11.63 -2.74 -3.24
C ALA A 111 -11.24 -4.24 -3.14
N GLY A 112 -10.39 -4.73 -4.04
CA GLY A 112 -9.89 -6.10 -4.01
C GLY A 112 -9.13 -6.42 -2.72
N TYR A 113 -8.23 -5.51 -2.29
CA TYR A 113 -7.52 -5.66 -1.01
C TYR A 113 -8.48 -5.63 0.19
N MET A 114 -9.45 -4.73 0.19
CA MET A 114 -10.46 -4.65 1.24
C MET A 114 -11.22 -5.97 1.36
N VAL A 115 -11.70 -6.52 0.24
CA VAL A 115 -12.44 -7.79 0.22
C VAL A 115 -11.54 -8.95 0.66
N ALA A 116 -10.32 -9.04 0.17
CA ALA A 116 -9.38 -10.08 0.56
C ALA A 116 -9.07 -10.06 2.06
N MET A 117 -8.81 -8.86 2.63
CA MET A 117 -8.58 -8.70 4.05
C MET A 117 -9.83 -9.03 4.87
N LEU A 118 -11.01 -8.64 4.40
CA LEU A 118 -12.27 -8.98 5.07
C LEU A 118 -12.50 -10.49 5.11
N ILE A 119 -12.29 -11.18 3.99
CA ILE A 119 -12.36 -12.65 3.93
C ILE A 119 -11.37 -13.26 4.91
N SER A 120 -10.13 -12.76 4.96
CA SER A 120 -9.09 -13.27 5.86
C SER A 120 -9.47 -13.12 7.34
N ILE A 121 -10.16 -12.04 7.71
CA ILE A 121 -10.66 -11.79 9.07
C ILE A 121 -11.81 -12.76 9.39
N VAL A 122 -12.78 -12.89 8.48
CA VAL A 122 -13.96 -13.75 8.67
C VAL A 122 -13.57 -15.22 8.79
N THR A 123 -12.62 -15.66 7.99
CA THR A 123 -12.07 -17.04 8.04
C THR A 123 -11.16 -17.29 9.23
N LYS A 124 -10.89 -16.28 10.07
CA LYS A 124 -9.93 -16.31 11.20
C LYS A 124 -8.48 -16.59 10.79
N TRP A 125 -8.15 -16.35 9.53
CA TRP A 125 -6.80 -16.42 8.98
C TRP A 125 -6.32 -15.00 8.57
N PRO A 126 -6.11 -14.08 9.54
CA PRO A 126 -5.76 -12.70 9.24
C PRO A 126 -4.44 -12.60 8.48
N VAL A 127 -4.41 -11.77 7.43
CA VAL A 127 -3.26 -11.60 6.52
C VAL A 127 -1.98 -11.26 7.29
N VAL A 128 -2.07 -10.44 8.34
CA VAL A 128 -0.91 -10.09 9.18
C VAL A 128 -0.30 -11.31 9.87
N GLY A 129 -1.06 -12.37 10.11
CA GLY A 129 -0.55 -13.62 10.69
C GLY A 129 0.49 -14.31 9.79
N PHE A 130 0.32 -14.25 8.48
CA PHE A 130 1.30 -14.77 7.53
C PHE A 130 2.62 -13.99 7.54
N LEU A 131 2.58 -12.69 7.84
CA LEU A 131 3.80 -11.89 8.04
C LEU A 131 4.59 -12.38 9.25
N ILE A 132 3.90 -12.74 10.34
CA ILE A 132 4.54 -13.33 11.52
C ILE A 132 5.11 -14.69 11.19
N GLY A 133 4.36 -15.55 10.51
CA GLY A 133 4.80 -16.86 10.08
C GLY A 133 6.06 -16.83 9.21
N SER A 134 6.17 -15.81 8.33
CA SER A 134 7.36 -15.64 7.49
C SER A 134 8.62 -15.26 8.28
N VAL A 135 8.46 -14.68 9.47
CA VAL A 135 9.58 -14.30 10.36
C VAL A 135 9.95 -15.43 11.31
N THR A 136 8.97 -16.22 11.75
CA THR A 136 9.18 -17.32 12.72
C THR A 136 9.56 -18.64 12.06
N GLY A 137 9.60 -18.69 10.73
CA GLY A 137 9.97 -19.90 9.97
C GLY A 137 8.86 -20.96 9.86
N ASP A 138 7.74 -20.81 10.60
CA ASP A 138 6.55 -21.66 10.45
C ASP A 138 5.34 -20.78 10.05
N PRO A 139 4.86 -20.90 8.80
CA PRO A 139 3.78 -20.07 8.28
C PRO A 139 2.46 -20.16 9.06
N THR A 140 2.27 -21.21 9.87
CA THR A 140 1.00 -21.53 10.53
C THR A 140 1.06 -21.62 12.05
N ALA A 141 2.26 -21.66 12.65
CA ALA A 141 2.43 -21.83 14.09
C ALA A 141 1.69 -20.75 14.92
N TRP A 142 1.66 -19.52 14.41
CA TRP A 142 0.94 -18.40 15.04
C TRP A 142 -0.55 -18.64 15.21
N HIS A 143 -1.15 -19.48 14.37
CA HIS A 143 -2.60 -19.75 14.40
C HIS A 143 -3.02 -20.60 15.61
N LYS A 144 -2.07 -21.32 16.22
CA LYS A 144 -2.32 -22.13 17.41
C LYS A 144 -2.50 -21.30 18.69
N ASP A 145 -2.09 -20.03 18.69
CA ASP A 145 -2.21 -19.12 19.82
C ASP A 145 -3.38 -18.11 19.60
N PRO A 146 -4.49 -18.23 20.35
CA PRO A 146 -5.64 -17.32 20.20
C PRO A 146 -5.28 -15.85 20.47
N GLY A 147 -4.27 -15.57 21.30
CA GLY A 147 -3.78 -14.22 21.57
C GLY A 147 -3.15 -13.61 20.34
N ILE A 148 -2.30 -14.37 19.66
CA ILE A 148 -1.64 -13.95 18.41
C ILE A 148 -2.70 -13.77 17.29
N VAL A 149 -3.64 -14.69 17.15
CA VAL A 149 -4.74 -14.55 16.18
C VAL A 149 -5.54 -13.26 16.42
N LYS A 150 -5.87 -12.95 17.66
CA LYS A 150 -6.60 -11.72 18.02
C LYS A 150 -5.80 -10.45 17.71
N LEU A 151 -4.50 -10.46 17.98
CA LEU A 151 -3.60 -9.36 17.61
C LEU A 151 -3.54 -9.18 16.09
N CYS A 152 -3.29 -10.26 15.34
CA CYS A 152 -3.23 -10.24 13.89
C CYS A 152 -4.54 -9.74 13.26
N THR A 153 -5.68 -10.14 13.81
CA THR A 153 -7.00 -9.67 13.38
C THR A 153 -7.13 -8.16 13.57
N ARG A 154 -6.74 -7.62 14.71
CA ARG A 154 -6.77 -6.16 14.96
C ARG A 154 -5.86 -5.40 14.01
N LEU A 155 -4.66 -5.91 13.76
CA LEU A 155 -3.72 -5.30 12.83
C LEU A 155 -4.22 -5.37 11.39
N THR A 156 -4.88 -6.47 11.00
CA THR A 156 -5.49 -6.60 9.66
C THR A 156 -6.64 -5.60 9.48
N TRP A 157 -7.47 -5.36 10.51
CA TRP A 157 -8.47 -4.30 10.48
C TRP A 157 -7.86 -2.92 10.25
N LEU A 158 -6.78 -2.59 10.97
CA LEU A 158 -6.07 -1.31 10.80
C LEU A 158 -5.44 -1.18 9.40
N LEU A 159 -4.94 -2.29 8.84
CA LEU A 159 -4.38 -2.32 7.48
C LEU A 159 -5.48 -2.16 6.42
N MET A 160 -6.66 -2.71 6.65
CA MET A 160 -7.81 -2.62 5.76
C MET A 160 -8.44 -1.22 5.75
N LEU A 161 -8.41 -0.51 6.87
CA LEU A 161 -9.10 0.77 7.04
C LEU A 161 -8.75 1.81 5.97
N PRO A 162 -7.48 2.07 5.62
CA PRO A 162 -7.13 2.97 4.52
C PRO A 162 -7.75 2.58 3.18
N CYS A 163 -7.79 1.29 2.86
CA CYS A 163 -8.42 0.80 1.64
C CYS A 163 -9.93 1.02 1.66
N ALA A 164 -10.59 0.71 2.77
CA ALA A 164 -12.03 0.90 2.94
C ALA A 164 -12.43 2.38 2.82
N VAL A 165 -11.70 3.29 3.46
CA VAL A 165 -11.95 4.73 3.38
C VAL A 165 -11.76 5.25 1.95
N ARG A 166 -10.71 4.80 1.23
CA ARG A 166 -10.51 5.16 -0.18
C ARG A 166 -11.66 4.71 -1.06
N VAL A 167 -12.09 3.45 -0.94
CA VAL A 167 -13.22 2.92 -1.71
C VAL A 167 -14.52 3.66 -1.38
N ALA A 168 -14.78 3.93 -0.10
CA ALA A 168 -15.98 4.63 0.35
C ALA A 168 -16.06 6.09 -0.15
N VAL A 169 -14.94 6.76 -0.37
CA VAL A 169 -14.92 8.15 -0.86
C VAL A 169 -14.77 8.18 -2.38
N GLN A 170 -13.77 7.47 -2.93
CA GLN A 170 -13.51 7.54 -4.37
C GLN A 170 -14.54 6.78 -5.21
N GLY A 171 -15.12 5.69 -4.68
CA GLY A 171 -16.13 4.91 -5.37
C GLY A 171 -17.37 5.73 -5.75
N PRO A 172 -18.05 6.39 -4.81
CA PRO A 172 -19.19 7.26 -5.13
C PRO A 172 -18.83 8.42 -6.07
N VAL A 173 -17.67 9.07 -5.88
CA VAL A 173 -17.22 10.14 -6.79
C VAL A 173 -17.02 9.61 -8.21
N TYR A 174 -16.47 8.40 -8.36
CA TYR A 174 -16.29 7.76 -9.65
C TYR A 174 -17.63 7.37 -10.29
N LEU A 175 -18.55 6.79 -9.54
CA LEU A 175 -19.83 6.27 -10.06
C LEU A 175 -20.85 7.37 -10.38
N PHE A 176 -20.92 8.41 -9.54
CA PHE A 176 -21.97 9.43 -9.61
C PHE A 176 -21.44 10.81 -10.03
N GLY A 177 -20.12 11.02 -9.99
CA GLY A 177 -19.50 12.27 -10.45
C GLY A 177 -19.34 12.29 -11.96
N GLY A 178 -19.47 13.48 -12.57
CA GLY A 178 -19.30 13.71 -14.00
C GLY A 178 -18.32 14.83 -14.33
N GLY A 179 -17.76 14.77 -15.53
CA GLY A 179 -16.87 15.81 -16.07
C GLY A 179 -15.60 16.08 -15.27
N ASP A 180 -15.04 17.27 -15.47
CA ASP A 180 -13.76 17.69 -14.89
C ASP A 180 -13.77 17.78 -13.37
N GLN A 181 -14.94 18.07 -12.78
CA GLN A 181 -15.09 18.11 -11.33
C GLN A 181 -14.86 16.74 -10.69
N ALA A 182 -15.31 15.66 -11.32
CA ALA A 182 -15.07 14.30 -10.82
C ALA A 182 -13.58 13.94 -10.90
N VAL A 183 -12.90 14.31 -11.98
CA VAL A 183 -11.45 14.09 -12.14
C VAL A 183 -10.66 14.86 -11.09
N ALA A 184 -10.97 16.14 -10.88
CA ALA A 184 -10.34 16.97 -9.86
C ALA A 184 -10.56 16.41 -8.45
N ALA A 185 -11.80 16.00 -8.14
CA ALA A 185 -12.16 15.42 -6.84
C ALA A 185 -11.45 14.07 -6.60
N LEU A 186 -11.38 13.19 -7.60
CA LEU A 186 -10.66 11.92 -7.52
C LEU A 186 -9.15 12.13 -7.36
N GLY A 187 -8.58 13.08 -8.09
CA GLY A 187 -7.17 13.45 -7.97
C GLY A 187 -6.84 14.00 -6.59
N PHE A 188 -7.64 14.94 -6.09
CA PHE A 188 -7.49 15.49 -4.75
C PHE A 188 -7.63 14.40 -3.67
N ALA A 189 -8.68 13.57 -3.77
CA ALA A 189 -8.88 12.45 -2.86
C ALA A 189 -7.69 11.47 -2.89
N LYS A 190 -7.14 11.16 -4.07
CA LYS A 190 -5.97 10.28 -4.21
C LYS A 190 -4.72 10.86 -3.54
N ILE A 191 -4.50 12.18 -3.60
CA ILE A 191 -3.38 12.86 -2.94
C ILE A 191 -3.58 12.85 -1.41
N VAL A 192 -4.71 13.35 -0.93
CA VAL A 192 -4.98 13.52 0.50
C VAL A 192 -5.11 12.18 1.21
N MET A 193 -5.80 11.22 0.59
CA MET A 193 -6.01 9.88 1.16
C MET A 193 -4.89 8.89 0.79
N GLY A 194 -3.98 9.27 -0.09
CA GLY A 194 -2.82 8.47 -0.45
C GLY A 194 -1.91 8.30 0.78
N TRP A 195 -1.08 9.31 0.99
CA TRP A 195 0.01 9.28 1.97
C TRP A 195 -0.43 9.57 3.39
N PRO A 196 -1.19 10.64 3.66
CA PRO A 196 -1.58 10.95 5.04
C PRO A 196 -2.36 9.80 5.69
N LEU A 197 -3.29 9.21 4.95
CA LEU A 197 -4.10 8.12 5.46
C LEU A 197 -3.28 6.83 5.67
N GLN A 198 -2.31 6.56 4.79
CA GLN A 198 -1.41 5.41 4.94
C GLN A 198 -0.49 5.57 6.16
N VAL A 199 0.07 6.77 6.35
CA VAL A 199 0.90 7.08 7.53
C VAL A 199 0.08 6.99 8.81
N ALA A 200 -1.15 7.51 8.81
CA ALA A 200 -2.03 7.41 9.97
C ALA A 200 -2.36 5.94 10.31
N GLY A 201 -2.66 5.11 9.31
CA GLY A 201 -2.88 3.67 9.49
C GLY A 201 -1.65 2.96 10.07
N LEU A 202 -0.47 3.25 9.53
CA LEU A 202 0.79 2.71 10.03
C LEU A 202 1.09 3.18 11.46
N ALA A 203 0.89 4.46 11.76
CA ALA A 203 1.07 5.00 13.11
C ALA A 203 0.13 4.33 14.11
N ALA A 204 -1.13 4.10 13.74
CA ALA A 204 -2.08 3.36 14.57
C ALA A 204 -1.63 1.91 14.80
N MET A 205 -1.11 1.23 13.78
CA MET A 205 -0.55 -0.11 13.93
C MET A 205 0.65 -0.13 14.86
N LEU A 206 1.60 0.79 14.69
CA LEU A 206 2.77 0.92 15.55
C LEU A 206 2.40 1.25 17.00
N TRP A 207 1.36 2.06 17.20
CA TRP A 207 0.84 2.38 18.54
C TRP A 207 0.22 1.15 19.22
N VAL A 208 -0.55 0.34 18.50
CA VAL A 208 -1.09 -0.94 19.01
C VAL A 208 0.04 -1.90 19.33
N LEU A 209 1.03 -2.02 18.45
CA LEU A 209 2.21 -2.86 18.68
C LEU A 209 3.10 -2.38 19.84
N GLY A 210 3.17 -1.07 20.07
CA GLY A 210 3.93 -0.50 21.18
C GLY A 210 3.31 -0.73 22.56
N ARG A 211 2.01 -1.04 22.60
CA ARG A 211 1.28 -1.34 23.86
C ARG A 211 1.21 -2.81 24.19
N GLY A 212 1.38 -3.68 23.18
CA GLY A 212 1.40 -5.13 23.36
C GLY A 212 2.81 -5.62 23.68
N ARG A 213 2.91 -6.71 24.41
CA ARG A 213 4.14 -7.47 24.64
C ARG A 213 3.80 -8.94 24.57
N THR A 214 3.66 -9.46 23.35
CA THR A 214 3.38 -10.88 23.12
C THR A 214 4.73 -11.60 22.87
N PRO A 215 5.23 -12.42 23.82
CA PRO A 215 6.51 -13.11 23.63
C PRO A 215 6.40 -14.14 22.50
N ILE A 216 7.44 -14.24 21.68
CA ILE A 216 7.57 -15.32 20.72
C ILE A 216 8.00 -16.56 21.51
N LYS A 217 7.14 -17.59 21.54
CA LYS A 217 7.54 -18.89 22.08
C LYS A 217 8.53 -19.52 21.11
N PRO A 218 9.74 -19.91 21.59
CA PRO A 218 10.68 -20.65 20.74
C PRO A 218 10.03 -21.95 20.26
N PRO A 219 10.42 -22.46 19.08
CA PRO A 219 9.95 -23.76 18.61
C PRO A 219 10.29 -24.80 19.67
N VAL A 220 9.30 -25.61 20.06
CA VAL A 220 9.51 -26.74 20.96
C VAL A 220 10.48 -27.68 20.26
N ALA A 221 11.67 -27.89 20.84
CA ALA A 221 12.61 -28.85 20.31
C ALA A 221 11.93 -30.24 20.21
N PRO A 222 12.08 -30.96 19.10
CA PRO A 222 11.53 -32.29 18.98
C PRO A 222 12.15 -33.18 20.08
N ALA A 223 11.26 -33.87 20.80
CA ALA A 223 11.65 -34.82 21.86
C ALA A 223 12.36 -36.04 21.27
#